data_1bc448b4d30c1d8eafbbc56b4f234c62
#
_entry.id   1bc448b4d30c1d8eafbbc56b4f234c62
#
_cell.length_a   1.000
_cell.length_b   1.000
_cell.length_c   1.000
_cell.angle_alpha   90.00
_cell.angle_beta   90.00
_cell.angle_gamma   90.00
#
_symmetry.space_group_name_H-M   'P 1'
#
loop_
_entity.id
_entity.type
_entity.pdbx_description
1 polymer ?
#
loop_
_entity_poly.entity_id
_entity_poly.type
_entity_poly.pdbx_seq_one_letter_code
_entity_poly.pdbx_strand_id
1 'polypeptide(L)'
;MINNKVNLCFSKRAAGILLAATSFLVMACSENVKELSTLSTNELGITIPDGQSREYSYTDKNGGFYYGMTSTDDWGDWYAGWNIYAKRIFADYRLYVDGERLLRENARTSVYPDKLVRRYEKAVETFCLVDEQKLLYVRMDSVQGKQISFMLMGENVVDARKDGNSVLYTTKESPENVIRIAPVAETGIEFADNLITVPVAAGGFLIAFGTEEDSRQAIDGFRKEGEKWLAARSQRIQSLLNHNPLKTNLDSLDHALAWIMLTNDQLITHQHGGYGMYAGLPWFTDFWGRDMFISMPGAVLCTGQFDTARDILASFARYQDTISTSPTYGRVPNRLNLEGILYNTTDGTPRFVMQVHDYLKYTGDTAFVKEIYPSVKIATDASLSLYTDEKGYLTHADADTWMDAKRQSKYPCSPRGNRAVDVQALWYTQLTNASNLARYMNREEDAQRWNLAAERLRSNFEQDFVDTAAQSIYDHLNTDGSGDAQFRPNAIYALDLVSDPDLKMHETKEVWERLVYPWGVSSLDQSDEQFHPYHEQWYRYHKDDAYHNGTIWLWNNGMAMQRMIENG
;
A
#
# COMPACT_ATOMS: atom_id res chain seq x y z
N MET A 1 57.73 -26.84 -16.53
CA MET A 1 58.58 -25.67 -16.94
C MET A 1 58.00 -25.14 -18.24
N ILE A 2 57.45 -23.99 -18.25
CA ILE A 2 57.58 -22.85 -19.14
C ILE A 2 56.53 -21.82 -18.68
N ASN A 3 57.07 -20.79 -18.00
CA ASN A 3 56.39 -19.55 -17.66
C ASN A 3 56.23 -18.71 -18.95
N ASN A 4 55.04 -18.25 -19.27
CA ASN A 4 54.88 -17.13 -20.16
C ASN A 4 54.06 -16.03 -19.47
N LYS A 5 54.79 -15.07 -18.90
CA LYS A 5 54.29 -13.76 -18.54
C LYS A 5 54.07 -12.95 -19.84
N VAL A 6 52.84 -12.62 -20.20
CA VAL A 6 52.57 -11.64 -21.21
C VAL A 6 52.48 -10.26 -20.54
N ASN A 7 53.53 -9.45 -20.71
CA ASN A 7 53.55 -8.02 -20.34
C ASN A 7 52.77 -7.24 -21.41
N LEU A 8 51.57 -6.79 -21.08
CA LEU A 8 50.84 -5.80 -21.88
C LEU A 8 51.36 -4.40 -21.52
N CYS A 9 52.25 -3.92 -22.36
CA CYS A 9 52.72 -2.54 -22.31
C CYS A 9 51.70 -1.62 -23.05
N PHE A 10 50.76 -1.02 -22.29
CA PHE A 10 49.89 0.01 -22.84
C PHE A 10 50.66 1.31 -22.98
N SER A 11 50.84 1.80 -24.19
CA SER A 11 51.47 3.09 -24.47
C SER A 11 50.61 4.24 -23.93
N LYS A 12 51.23 5.24 -23.32
CA LYS A 12 50.55 6.46 -22.80
C LYS A 12 49.68 7.19 -23.84
N ARG A 13 49.86 6.92 -25.13
CA ARG A 13 49.01 7.45 -26.20
C ARG A 13 47.67 6.77 -26.34
N ALA A 14 47.56 5.46 -26.04
CA ALA A 14 46.28 4.75 -26.07
C ALA A 14 45.36 5.12 -24.90
N ALA A 15 45.94 5.39 -23.71
CA ALA A 15 45.18 5.89 -22.56
C ALA A 15 44.58 7.29 -22.77
N GLY A 16 45.31 8.18 -23.47
CA GLY A 16 44.80 9.53 -23.81
C GLY A 16 43.64 9.52 -24.81
N ILE A 17 43.67 8.58 -25.76
CA ILE A 17 42.58 8.44 -26.77
C ILE A 17 41.33 7.80 -26.13
N LEU A 18 41.50 6.85 -25.19
CA LEU A 18 40.36 6.26 -24.46
C LEU A 18 39.69 7.26 -23.52
N LEU A 19 40.46 8.11 -22.81
CA LEU A 19 39.91 9.20 -21.99
C LEU A 19 39.21 10.28 -22.81
N ALA A 20 39.75 10.63 -23.98
CA ALA A 20 39.10 11.57 -24.86
C ALA A 20 37.83 11.01 -25.50
N ALA A 21 37.80 9.71 -25.85
CA ALA A 21 36.61 9.05 -26.39
C ALA A 21 35.51 8.89 -25.34
N THR A 22 35.87 8.58 -24.08
CA THR A 22 34.88 8.51 -22.97
C THR A 22 34.36 9.90 -22.59
N SER A 23 35.21 10.94 -22.61
CA SER A 23 34.77 12.33 -22.39
C SER A 23 33.86 12.83 -23.52
N PHE A 24 34.12 12.47 -24.78
CA PHE A 24 33.24 12.79 -25.91
C PHE A 24 31.92 12.00 -25.89
N LEU A 25 31.93 10.73 -25.48
CA LEU A 25 30.68 9.97 -25.28
C LEU A 25 29.84 10.51 -24.11
N VAL A 26 30.48 10.95 -23.02
CA VAL A 26 29.77 11.58 -21.89
C VAL A 26 29.24 12.96 -22.27
N MET A 27 29.99 13.77 -23.08
CA MET A 27 29.47 15.02 -23.61
C MET A 27 28.39 14.82 -24.68
N ALA A 28 28.51 13.83 -25.56
CA ALA A 28 27.47 13.53 -26.55
C ALA A 28 26.18 13.00 -25.94
N CYS A 29 26.24 12.34 -24.76
CA CYS A 29 25.06 11.98 -24.00
C CYS A 29 24.47 13.14 -23.18
N SER A 30 25.23 14.23 -22.93
CA SER A 30 24.74 15.37 -22.16
C SER A 30 24.01 16.43 -22.99
N GLU A 31 24.14 16.42 -24.33
CA GLU A 31 23.57 17.48 -25.18
C GLU A 31 22.16 17.22 -25.72
N ASN A 32 21.49 16.08 -25.39
CA ASN A 32 20.14 15.82 -25.86
C ASN A 32 19.26 15.01 -24.89
N VAL A 33 19.49 15.07 -23.60
CA VAL A 33 18.41 14.75 -22.68
C VAL A 33 17.49 15.98 -22.67
N LYS A 34 16.52 16.05 -23.60
CA LYS A 34 15.32 16.86 -23.37
C LYS A 34 14.86 16.52 -21.97
N GLU A 35 14.89 17.47 -21.03
CA GLU A 35 14.20 17.31 -19.77
C GLU A 35 12.81 16.81 -20.11
N LEU A 36 12.50 15.57 -19.71
CA LEU A 36 11.16 15.03 -19.86
C LEU A 36 10.26 15.96 -19.04
N SER A 37 9.38 16.68 -19.72
CA SER A 37 8.39 17.53 -19.07
C SER A 37 7.54 16.64 -18.15
N THR A 38 7.69 16.81 -16.85
CA THR A 38 6.87 16.11 -15.86
C THR A 38 5.53 16.82 -15.73
N LEU A 39 4.45 16.03 -15.56
CA LEU A 39 3.13 16.57 -15.28
C LEU A 39 3.16 17.34 -13.96
N SER A 40 2.55 18.51 -13.93
CA SER A 40 2.34 19.24 -12.68
C SER A 40 1.10 18.73 -11.93
N THR A 41 1.04 18.96 -10.62
CA THR A 41 -0.14 18.63 -9.81
C THR A 41 -1.42 19.30 -10.33
N ASN A 42 -1.32 20.48 -10.93
CA ASN A 42 -2.45 21.18 -11.51
C ASN A 42 -2.95 20.55 -12.83
N GLU A 43 -2.04 20.04 -13.67
CA GLU A 43 -2.40 19.34 -14.91
C GLU A 43 -3.09 18.00 -14.64
N LEU A 44 -2.83 17.41 -13.48
CA LEU A 44 -3.48 16.16 -13.03
C LEU A 44 -4.88 16.36 -12.45
N GLY A 45 -5.43 17.58 -12.43
CA GLY A 45 -6.78 17.85 -11.94
C GLY A 45 -7.85 17.09 -12.71
N ILE A 46 -8.67 16.31 -12.00
CA ILE A 46 -9.83 15.60 -12.55
C ILE A 46 -11.08 16.40 -12.25
N THR A 47 -11.73 16.96 -13.26
CA THR A 47 -13.04 17.61 -13.11
C THR A 47 -14.14 16.57 -13.20
N ILE A 48 -15.00 16.52 -12.19
CA ILE A 48 -16.13 15.60 -12.15
C ILE A 48 -17.21 16.11 -13.09
N PRO A 49 -17.73 15.27 -14.00
CA PRO A 49 -18.82 15.66 -14.89
C PRO A 49 -20.10 16.04 -14.12
N ASP A 50 -20.85 17.01 -14.66
CA ASP A 50 -22.09 17.47 -14.06
C ASP A 50 -23.09 16.30 -13.85
N GLY A 51 -23.75 16.30 -12.72
CA GLY A 51 -24.70 15.24 -12.33
C GLY A 51 -24.04 13.93 -11.90
N GLN A 52 -22.72 13.87 -11.82
CA GLN A 52 -21.98 12.72 -11.30
C GLN A 52 -21.38 13.03 -9.93
N SER A 53 -21.25 11.98 -9.10
CA SER A 53 -20.51 12.03 -7.85
C SER A 53 -19.50 10.87 -7.81
N ARG A 54 -18.35 11.11 -7.21
CA ARG A 54 -17.27 10.12 -7.07
C ARG A 54 -16.75 10.15 -5.64
N GLU A 55 -16.34 8.99 -5.17
CA GLU A 55 -15.59 8.88 -3.92
C GLU A 55 -14.22 9.52 -4.07
N TYR A 56 -13.73 10.15 -3.00
CA TYR A 56 -12.37 10.65 -2.91
C TYR A 56 -11.81 10.42 -1.50
N SER A 57 -10.49 10.33 -1.41
CA SER A 57 -9.79 10.22 -0.15
C SER A 57 -8.47 10.99 -0.20
N TYR A 58 -8.12 11.62 0.92
CA TYR A 58 -6.80 12.20 1.16
C TYR A 58 -6.27 11.71 2.49
N THR A 59 -4.94 11.51 2.60
CA THR A 59 -4.27 11.17 3.84
C THR A 59 -3.39 12.32 4.31
N ASP A 60 -3.19 12.41 5.64
CA ASP A 60 -2.30 13.41 6.26
C ASP A 60 -0.88 12.88 6.51
N LYS A 61 -0.57 11.67 6.05
CA LYS A 61 0.71 10.97 6.26
C LYS A 61 1.02 10.61 7.72
N ASN A 62 0.08 10.83 8.66
CA ASN A 62 0.23 10.57 10.09
C ASN A 62 -1.00 9.85 10.68
N GLY A 63 -1.43 8.78 10.00
CA GLY A 63 -2.54 7.92 10.44
C GLY A 63 -3.94 8.53 10.26
N GLY A 64 -4.05 9.71 9.67
CA GLY A 64 -5.31 10.37 9.37
C GLY A 64 -5.68 10.31 7.89
N PHE A 65 -6.99 10.18 7.60
CA PHE A 65 -7.53 10.28 6.25
C PHE A 65 -8.92 10.92 6.27
N TYR A 66 -9.27 11.58 5.18
CA TYR A 66 -10.62 12.03 4.91
C TYR A 66 -11.21 11.22 3.75
N TYR A 67 -12.45 10.76 3.91
CA TYR A 67 -13.17 9.98 2.90
C TYR A 67 -14.54 10.61 2.65
N GLY A 68 -14.88 10.90 1.41
CA GLY A 68 -16.11 11.58 1.09
C GLY A 68 -16.53 11.50 -0.37
N MET A 69 -17.67 12.11 -0.67
CA MET A 69 -18.20 12.24 -2.02
C MET A 69 -17.92 13.63 -2.58
N THR A 70 -17.64 13.68 -3.88
CA THR A 70 -17.32 14.96 -4.55
C THR A 70 -18.51 15.89 -4.62
N SER A 71 -19.70 15.36 -4.96
CA SER A 71 -20.88 16.15 -5.30
C SER A 71 -22.15 15.69 -4.58
N THR A 72 -22.02 14.93 -3.48
CA THR A 72 -23.15 14.46 -2.68
C THR A 72 -23.00 14.98 -1.26
N ASP A 73 -24.06 15.58 -0.73
CA ASP A 73 -24.17 15.97 0.66
C ASP A 73 -24.77 14.81 1.49
N ASP A 74 -24.45 14.81 2.80
CA ASP A 74 -25.07 13.92 3.78
C ASP A 74 -24.92 12.42 3.42
N TRP A 75 -23.78 12.03 2.86
CA TRP A 75 -23.49 10.65 2.54
C TRP A 75 -23.31 9.81 3.80
N GLY A 76 -24.18 8.80 3.94
CA GLY A 76 -24.31 7.99 5.15
C GLY A 76 -23.34 6.82 5.27
N ASP A 77 -22.21 6.80 4.58
CA ASP A 77 -21.23 5.73 4.70
C ASP A 77 -20.58 5.71 6.09
N TRP A 78 -20.28 4.50 6.58
CA TRP A 78 -19.68 4.29 7.90
C TRP A 78 -18.33 4.97 8.07
N TYR A 79 -17.53 5.05 6.99
CA TYR A 79 -16.20 5.66 7.00
C TYR A 79 -16.18 7.11 6.52
N ALA A 80 -17.34 7.68 6.14
CA ALA A 80 -17.43 9.06 5.67
C ALA A 80 -16.87 10.03 6.70
N GLY A 81 -16.17 11.04 6.20
CA GLY A 81 -15.60 12.12 6.99
C GLY A 81 -14.13 11.94 7.35
N TRP A 82 -13.71 12.56 8.44
CA TRP A 82 -12.34 12.52 8.92
C TRP A 82 -12.13 11.39 9.92
N ASN A 83 -11.14 10.55 9.63
CA ASN A 83 -10.76 9.41 10.44
C ASN A 83 -9.29 9.52 10.85
N ILE A 84 -8.96 9.13 12.08
CA ILE A 84 -7.59 9.07 12.60
C ILE A 84 -7.43 7.76 13.38
N TYR A 85 -6.43 6.96 13.02
CA TYR A 85 -6.18 5.64 13.62
C TYR A 85 -7.44 4.75 13.65
N ALA A 86 -8.13 4.67 12.51
CA ALA A 86 -9.39 3.93 12.34
C ALA A 86 -10.57 4.42 13.20
N LYS A 87 -10.46 5.56 13.90
CA LYS A 87 -11.56 6.19 14.64
C LYS A 87 -12.14 7.35 13.84
N ARG A 88 -13.46 7.37 13.63
CA ARG A 88 -14.12 8.48 12.96
C ARG A 88 -14.18 9.69 13.89
N ILE A 89 -13.60 10.81 13.46
CA ILE A 89 -13.58 12.06 14.22
C ILE A 89 -14.89 12.82 14.00
N PHE A 90 -15.32 12.98 12.75
CA PHE A 90 -16.65 13.48 12.37
C PHE A 90 -17.03 12.98 10.98
N ALA A 91 -18.32 12.96 10.67
CA ALA A 91 -18.83 12.37 9.44
C ALA A 91 -18.78 13.30 8.23
N ASP A 92 -19.08 14.60 8.41
CA ASP A 92 -19.12 15.58 7.32
C ASP A 92 -19.17 17.00 7.89
N TYR A 93 -19.18 17.99 7.00
CA TYR A 93 -19.42 19.40 7.33
C TYR A 93 -20.30 20.05 6.26
N ARG A 94 -20.95 21.15 6.66
CA ARG A 94 -21.76 21.99 5.78
C ARG A 94 -21.25 23.42 5.80
N LEU A 95 -21.28 24.07 4.64
CA LEU A 95 -20.88 25.47 4.47
C LEU A 95 -22.08 26.31 4.06
N TYR A 96 -22.06 27.58 4.51
CA TYR A 96 -23.12 28.54 4.23
C TYR A 96 -22.50 29.91 3.87
N VAL A 97 -23.19 30.68 3.04
CA VAL A 97 -22.90 32.09 2.74
C VAL A 97 -24.16 32.89 3.07
N ASP A 98 -24.04 33.89 3.98
CA ASP A 98 -25.16 34.70 4.47
C ASP A 98 -26.40 33.87 4.90
N GLY A 99 -26.16 32.70 5.53
CA GLY A 99 -27.20 31.77 5.99
C GLY A 99 -27.73 30.81 4.92
N GLU A 100 -27.37 30.95 3.67
CA GLU A 100 -27.76 30.04 2.58
C GLU A 100 -26.76 28.90 2.47
N ARG A 101 -27.23 27.63 2.52
CA ARG A 101 -26.40 26.43 2.41
C ARG A 101 -25.81 26.30 1.02
N LEU A 102 -24.52 26.01 0.94
CA LEU A 102 -23.84 25.61 -0.28
C LEU A 102 -24.04 24.11 -0.49
N LEU A 103 -24.85 23.72 -1.49
CA LEU A 103 -25.11 22.32 -1.82
C LEU A 103 -24.03 21.80 -2.79
N ARG A 104 -23.36 20.71 -2.44
CA ARG A 104 -22.27 20.14 -3.26
C ARG A 104 -22.73 19.66 -4.63
N GLU A 105 -23.98 19.25 -4.77
CA GLU A 105 -24.59 18.87 -6.05
C GLU A 105 -24.66 20.03 -7.06
N ASN A 106 -24.65 21.28 -6.56
CA ASN A 106 -24.65 22.50 -7.37
C ASN A 106 -23.24 23.05 -7.63
N ALA A 107 -22.18 22.33 -7.19
CA ALA A 107 -20.80 22.74 -7.38
C ALA A 107 -20.14 21.99 -8.54
N ARG A 108 -19.34 22.71 -9.32
CA ARG A 108 -18.37 22.07 -10.21
C ARG A 108 -17.14 21.66 -9.40
N THR A 109 -16.96 20.35 -9.22
CA THR A 109 -15.90 19.80 -8.39
C THR A 109 -14.70 19.34 -9.24
N SER A 110 -13.49 19.69 -8.78
CA SER A 110 -12.23 19.20 -9.34
C SER A 110 -11.38 18.58 -8.23
N VAL A 111 -10.86 17.38 -8.46
CA VAL A 111 -9.97 16.63 -7.57
C VAL A 111 -8.55 16.75 -8.07
N TYR A 112 -7.65 17.28 -7.26
CA TYR A 112 -6.22 17.38 -7.51
C TYR A 112 -5.46 16.43 -6.58
N PRO A 113 -4.20 16.08 -6.85
CA PRO A 113 -3.43 15.22 -5.96
C PRO A 113 -3.24 15.75 -4.53
N ASP A 114 -3.24 17.07 -4.38
CA ASP A 114 -2.98 17.77 -3.11
C ASP A 114 -4.22 18.37 -2.44
N LYS A 115 -5.32 18.56 -3.17
CA LYS A 115 -6.51 19.28 -2.71
C LYS A 115 -7.75 18.91 -3.51
N LEU A 116 -8.92 19.27 -2.97
CA LEU A 116 -10.19 19.26 -3.68
C LEU A 116 -10.70 20.69 -3.81
N VAL A 117 -11.27 21.04 -4.96
CA VAL A 117 -11.84 22.38 -5.23
C VAL A 117 -13.28 22.24 -5.68
N ARG A 118 -14.20 22.90 -4.98
CA ARG A 118 -15.62 23.03 -5.35
C ARG A 118 -15.92 24.46 -5.71
N ARG A 119 -16.46 24.68 -6.90
CA ARG A 119 -16.86 25.99 -7.40
C ARG A 119 -18.37 26.08 -7.40
N TYR A 120 -18.90 26.77 -6.39
CA TYR A 120 -20.30 27.14 -6.29
C TYR A 120 -20.57 28.45 -7.05
N GLU A 121 -21.83 28.79 -7.25
CA GLU A 121 -22.23 30.08 -7.82
C GLU A 121 -21.69 31.27 -6.98
N LYS A 122 -21.80 31.18 -5.64
CA LYS A 122 -21.48 32.27 -4.71
C LYS A 122 -20.11 32.16 -4.01
N ALA A 123 -19.37 31.08 -4.22
CA ALA A 123 -18.10 30.86 -3.51
C ALA A 123 -17.24 29.80 -4.19
N VAL A 124 -15.95 29.79 -3.86
CA VAL A 124 -15.04 28.69 -4.18
C VAL A 124 -14.51 28.09 -2.87
N GLU A 125 -14.74 26.82 -2.66
CA GLU A 125 -14.20 26.04 -1.57
C GLU A 125 -12.92 25.34 -2.03
N THR A 126 -11.85 25.43 -1.24
CA THR A 126 -10.66 24.58 -1.38
C THR A 126 -10.47 23.79 -0.10
N PHE A 127 -10.53 22.46 -0.20
CA PHE A 127 -10.35 21.52 0.88
C PHE A 127 -8.95 20.88 0.80
N CYS A 128 -8.22 20.86 1.90
CA CYS A 128 -6.90 20.23 2.00
C CYS A 128 -6.70 19.59 3.38
N LEU A 129 -6.19 18.36 3.41
CA LEU A 129 -5.68 17.71 4.61
C LEU A 129 -4.19 18.02 4.71
N VAL A 130 -3.74 18.60 5.82
CA VAL A 130 -2.35 19.07 5.97
C VAL A 130 -1.46 17.92 6.43
N ASP A 131 -0.38 17.65 5.69
CA ASP A 131 0.56 16.58 6.00
C ASP A 131 1.12 16.74 7.43
N GLU A 132 1.15 15.64 8.20
CA GLU A 132 1.72 15.49 9.56
C GLU A 132 1.04 16.32 10.67
N GLN A 133 -0.05 17.04 10.40
CA GLN A 133 -0.56 18.06 11.33
C GLN A 133 -1.90 17.71 12.03
N LYS A 134 -2.55 16.62 11.69
CA LYS A 134 -3.94 16.36 12.14
C LYS A 134 -4.83 17.61 12.02
N LEU A 135 -4.76 18.26 10.86
CA LEU A 135 -5.40 19.52 10.55
C LEU A 135 -6.06 19.47 9.17
N LEU A 136 -7.33 19.86 9.12
CA LEU A 136 -8.06 20.15 7.90
C LEU A 136 -8.08 21.65 7.64
N TYR A 137 -7.87 22.04 6.39
CA TYR A 137 -7.97 23.40 5.90
C TYR A 137 -9.10 23.50 4.89
N VAL A 138 -10.10 24.33 5.19
CA VAL A 138 -11.24 24.64 4.32
C VAL A 138 -11.20 26.13 4.02
N ARG A 139 -10.65 26.47 2.86
CA ARG A 139 -10.54 27.85 2.39
C ARG A 139 -11.79 28.23 1.59
N MET A 140 -12.26 29.47 1.79
CA MET A 140 -13.39 30.06 1.08
C MET A 140 -12.95 31.32 0.33
N ASP A 141 -12.93 31.23 -1.02
CA ASP A 141 -12.55 32.33 -1.91
C ASP A 141 -13.74 32.82 -2.72
N SER A 142 -13.61 34.00 -3.33
CA SER A 142 -14.60 34.58 -4.26
C SER A 142 -16.04 34.60 -3.69
N VAL A 143 -16.14 34.79 -2.37
CA VAL A 143 -17.43 34.73 -1.68
C VAL A 143 -18.27 35.95 -2.01
N GLN A 144 -19.47 35.73 -2.55
CA GLN A 144 -20.48 36.77 -2.83
C GLN A 144 -21.43 36.87 -1.62
N GLY A 145 -20.94 37.46 -0.52
CA GLY A 145 -21.67 37.60 0.73
C GLY A 145 -20.82 38.36 1.77
N LYS A 146 -21.35 38.48 2.99
CA LYS A 146 -20.71 39.18 4.11
C LYS A 146 -20.16 38.19 5.15
N GLN A 147 -20.81 37.05 5.29
CA GLN A 147 -20.52 36.05 6.30
C GLN A 147 -20.42 34.65 5.67
N ILE A 148 -19.54 33.84 6.22
CA ILE A 148 -19.46 32.40 5.95
C ILE A 148 -19.72 31.63 7.23
N SER A 149 -20.40 30.49 7.12
CA SER A 149 -20.66 29.67 8.29
C SER A 149 -20.30 28.22 8.04
N PHE A 150 -19.94 27.54 9.12
CA PHE A 150 -19.53 26.15 9.16
C PHE A 150 -20.37 25.38 10.18
N MET A 151 -20.87 24.23 9.80
CA MET A 151 -21.56 23.29 10.68
C MET A 151 -20.88 21.93 10.62
N LEU A 152 -20.49 21.41 11.78
CA LEU A 152 -19.92 20.07 11.91
C LEU A 152 -21.04 19.03 11.99
N MET A 153 -20.84 17.89 11.31
CA MET A 153 -21.79 16.79 11.24
C MET A 153 -21.16 15.50 11.78
N GLY A 154 -21.87 14.77 12.63
CA GLY A 154 -21.43 13.46 13.14
C GLY A 154 -22.20 13.04 14.38
N GLU A 155 -22.62 11.79 14.44
CA GLU A 155 -23.34 11.20 15.59
C GLU A 155 -22.43 10.99 16.82
N ASN A 156 -21.13 10.92 16.58
CA ASN A 156 -20.10 10.76 17.60
C ASN A 156 -19.68 12.08 18.25
N VAL A 157 -20.05 13.22 17.64
CA VAL A 157 -19.78 14.56 18.19
C VAL A 157 -20.87 14.88 19.22
N VAL A 158 -20.47 15.15 20.47
CA VAL A 158 -21.44 15.28 21.58
C VAL A 158 -21.58 16.70 22.09
N ASP A 159 -20.56 17.27 22.68
CA ASP A 159 -20.67 18.59 23.31
C ASP A 159 -19.92 19.64 22.52
N ALA A 160 -20.46 20.87 22.51
CA ALA A 160 -19.82 21.98 21.86
C ALA A 160 -19.73 23.17 22.83
N ARG A 161 -18.57 23.84 22.88
CA ARG A 161 -18.37 25.05 23.66
C ARG A 161 -17.51 26.04 22.92
N LYS A 162 -17.82 27.31 23.11
CA LYS A 162 -16.98 28.42 22.62
C LYS A 162 -15.72 28.53 23.50
N ASP A 163 -14.57 28.72 22.86
CA ASP A 163 -13.28 28.93 23.49
C ASP A 163 -12.55 30.06 22.75
N GLY A 164 -12.69 31.30 23.26
CA GLY A 164 -12.18 32.49 22.58
C GLY A 164 -12.73 32.66 21.18
N ASN A 165 -11.84 32.65 20.16
CA ASN A 165 -12.17 32.71 18.73
C ASN A 165 -12.21 31.32 18.09
N SER A 166 -12.55 30.28 18.86
CA SER A 166 -12.76 28.91 18.34
C SER A 166 -13.96 28.24 19.01
N VAL A 167 -14.41 27.13 18.45
CA VAL A 167 -15.39 26.22 19.05
C VAL A 167 -14.71 24.87 19.24
N LEU A 168 -14.88 24.28 20.41
CA LEU A 168 -14.40 22.96 20.77
C LEU A 168 -15.58 22.00 20.79
N TYR A 169 -15.38 20.86 20.15
CA TYR A 169 -16.30 19.72 20.20
C TYR A 169 -15.59 18.54 20.85
N THR A 170 -16.31 17.75 21.66
CA THR A 170 -15.84 16.46 22.18
C THR A 170 -16.44 15.32 21.39
N THR A 171 -15.75 14.17 21.36
CA THR A 171 -16.24 12.97 20.71
C THR A 171 -16.43 11.85 21.72
N LYS A 172 -17.34 10.91 21.43
CA LYS A 172 -17.60 9.74 22.30
C LYS A 172 -16.41 8.80 22.37
N GLU A 173 -15.65 8.68 21.26
CA GLU A 173 -14.59 7.67 21.10
C GLU A 173 -13.22 8.16 21.60
N SER A 174 -13.07 9.46 21.81
CA SER A 174 -11.82 10.08 22.29
C SER A 174 -12.12 11.27 23.20
N PRO A 175 -12.66 11.02 24.40
CA PRO A 175 -13.09 12.11 25.29
C PRO A 175 -11.95 12.98 25.81
N GLU A 176 -10.71 12.50 25.74
CA GLU A 176 -9.48 13.23 26.10
C GLU A 176 -9.04 14.23 25.02
N ASN A 177 -9.60 14.12 23.81
CA ASN A 177 -9.28 14.97 22.66
C ASN A 177 -10.47 15.84 22.30
N VAL A 178 -10.18 16.93 21.58
CA VAL A 178 -11.19 17.85 21.06
C VAL A 178 -11.03 18.03 19.55
N ILE A 179 -12.13 18.34 18.87
CA ILE A 179 -12.12 18.95 17.55
C ILE A 179 -12.20 20.45 17.78
N ARG A 180 -11.16 21.18 17.43
CA ARG A 180 -11.12 22.64 17.50
C ARG A 180 -11.38 23.21 16.13
N ILE A 181 -12.40 24.06 16.01
CA ILE A 181 -12.71 24.79 14.77
C ILE A 181 -12.49 26.28 15.00
N ALA A 182 -11.66 26.87 14.15
CA ALA A 182 -11.32 28.28 14.20
C ALA A 182 -11.31 28.91 12.80
N PRO A 183 -11.53 30.24 12.67
CA PRO A 183 -11.31 30.94 11.42
C PRO A 183 -9.84 30.90 10.98
N VAL A 184 -9.58 30.91 9.67
CA VAL A 184 -8.22 30.96 9.13
C VAL A 184 -7.52 32.24 9.57
N ALA A 185 -8.04 33.39 9.22
CA ALA A 185 -7.58 34.67 9.79
C ALA A 185 -8.22 34.87 11.19
N GLU A 186 -7.46 35.43 12.11
CA GLU A 186 -7.95 35.69 13.47
C GLU A 186 -9.05 36.74 13.43
N THR A 187 -10.28 36.31 13.58
CA THR A 187 -11.48 37.15 13.62
C THR A 187 -12.41 36.69 14.74
N GLY A 188 -13.34 37.56 15.15
CA GLY A 188 -14.41 37.18 16.07
C GLY A 188 -15.30 36.10 15.43
N ILE A 189 -15.84 35.23 16.26
CA ILE A 189 -16.80 34.19 15.88
C ILE A 189 -18.15 34.40 16.59
N GLU A 190 -19.23 34.08 15.89
CA GLU A 190 -20.55 33.85 16.45
C GLU A 190 -20.81 32.35 16.46
N PHE A 191 -21.33 31.81 17.57
CA PHE A 191 -21.68 30.39 17.68
C PHE A 191 -23.08 30.27 18.25
N ALA A 192 -24.00 29.82 17.44
CA ALA A 192 -25.40 29.58 17.79
C ALA A 192 -25.97 28.43 16.95
N ASP A 193 -26.83 27.61 17.53
CA ASP A 193 -27.51 26.49 16.83
C ASP A 193 -26.54 25.54 16.11
N ASN A 194 -25.40 25.27 16.72
CA ASN A 194 -24.30 24.46 16.15
C ASN A 194 -23.66 25.06 14.88
N LEU A 195 -23.90 26.32 14.60
CA LEU A 195 -23.36 27.04 13.45
C LEU A 195 -22.28 28.01 13.90
N ILE A 196 -21.10 27.89 13.33
CA ILE A 196 -19.96 28.79 13.53
C ILE A 196 -19.98 29.81 12.40
N THR A 197 -20.25 31.08 12.71
CA THR A 197 -20.33 32.15 11.73
C THR A 197 -19.19 33.15 11.90
N VAL A 198 -18.56 33.51 10.79
CA VAL A 198 -17.43 34.44 10.72
C VAL A 198 -17.59 35.40 9.54
N PRO A 199 -16.99 36.60 9.56
CA PRO A 199 -16.96 37.48 8.40
C PRO A 199 -16.18 36.82 7.24
N VAL A 200 -16.52 37.14 5.99
CA VAL A 200 -15.82 36.63 4.78
C VAL A 200 -14.31 36.88 4.84
N ALA A 201 -13.87 37.97 5.49
CA ALA A 201 -12.46 38.29 5.69
C ALA A 201 -11.69 37.21 6.51
N ALA A 202 -12.39 36.29 7.19
CA ALA A 202 -11.79 35.13 7.85
C ALA A 202 -11.11 34.16 6.88
N GLY A 203 -11.55 34.12 5.61
CA GLY A 203 -10.96 33.31 4.53
C GLY A 203 -11.24 31.81 4.63
N GLY A 204 -12.06 31.34 5.59
CA GLY A 204 -12.40 29.93 5.78
C GLY A 204 -12.17 29.43 7.20
N PHE A 205 -12.00 28.11 7.32
CA PHE A 205 -11.95 27.41 8.61
C PHE A 205 -10.75 26.47 8.71
N LEU A 206 -10.19 26.36 9.90
CA LEU A 206 -9.20 25.39 10.33
C LEU A 206 -9.87 24.43 11.30
N ILE A 207 -9.73 23.15 11.08
CA ILE A 207 -10.30 22.09 11.92
C ILE A 207 -9.13 21.22 12.41
N ALA A 208 -8.80 21.29 13.69
CA ALA A 208 -7.71 20.54 14.31
C ALA A 208 -8.24 19.50 15.28
N PHE A 209 -7.54 18.36 15.41
CA PHE A 209 -7.87 17.30 16.36
C PHE A 209 -6.68 16.96 17.25
N GLY A 210 -6.93 16.79 18.53
CA GLY A 210 -5.93 16.44 19.55
C GLY A 210 -6.38 16.90 20.93
N THR A 211 -5.47 16.92 21.90
CA THR A 211 -5.75 17.58 23.17
C THR A 211 -6.09 19.06 22.96
N GLU A 212 -6.65 19.72 23.95
CA GLU A 212 -6.94 21.17 23.84
C GLU A 212 -5.69 21.97 23.47
N GLU A 213 -4.54 21.58 24.00
CA GLU A 213 -3.26 22.22 23.72
C GLU A 213 -2.76 21.91 22.32
N ASP A 214 -2.72 20.62 21.92
CA ASP A 214 -2.24 20.21 20.60
C ASP A 214 -3.09 20.84 19.48
N SER A 215 -4.42 20.84 19.65
CA SER A 215 -5.34 21.43 18.68
C SER A 215 -5.18 22.95 18.56
N ARG A 216 -4.85 23.66 19.65
CA ARG A 216 -4.52 25.07 19.63
C ARG A 216 -3.21 25.31 18.90
N GLN A 217 -2.17 24.56 19.26
CA GLN A 217 -0.84 24.68 18.63
C GLN A 217 -0.90 24.42 17.13
N ALA A 218 -1.71 23.45 16.66
CA ALA A 218 -1.91 23.19 15.24
C ALA A 218 -2.53 24.40 14.51
N ILE A 219 -3.57 25.04 15.09
CA ILE A 219 -4.20 26.23 14.53
C ILE A 219 -3.21 27.41 14.49
N ASP A 220 -2.52 27.69 15.60
CA ASP A 220 -1.58 28.80 15.70
C ASP A 220 -0.37 28.58 14.78
N GLY A 221 0.10 27.33 14.67
CA GLY A 221 1.15 26.93 13.74
C GLY A 221 0.74 27.16 12.29
N PHE A 222 -0.47 26.79 11.92
CA PHE A 222 -0.98 27.04 10.57
C PHE A 222 -1.10 28.52 10.24
N ARG A 223 -1.60 29.33 11.17
CA ARG A 223 -1.67 30.79 10.98
C ARG A 223 -0.30 31.40 10.71
N LYS A 224 0.74 30.84 11.33
CA LYS A 224 2.13 31.30 11.20
C LYS A 224 2.85 30.75 9.98
N GLU A 225 2.64 29.48 9.64
CA GLU A 225 3.44 28.74 8.65
C GLU A 225 2.60 27.94 7.66
N GLY A 226 1.28 28.10 7.61
CA GLY A 226 0.38 27.28 6.81
C GLY A 226 0.68 27.29 5.31
N GLU A 227 1.10 28.42 4.76
CA GLU A 227 1.53 28.50 3.36
C GLU A 227 2.73 27.59 3.09
N LYS A 228 3.68 27.49 4.04
CA LYS A 228 4.83 26.59 3.91
C LYS A 228 4.39 25.12 4.01
N TRP A 229 3.46 24.79 4.90
CA TRP A 229 2.95 23.42 5.04
C TRP A 229 2.22 22.97 3.78
N LEU A 230 1.35 23.81 3.24
CA LEU A 230 0.66 23.54 1.97
C LEU A 230 1.62 23.42 0.79
N ALA A 231 2.62 24.32 0.73
CA ALA A 231 3.67 24.25 -0.28
C ALA A 231 4.52 22.98 -0.14
N ALA A 232 4.85 22.56 1.08
CA ALA A 232 5.60 21.33 1.34
C ALA A 232 4.86 20.09 0.84
N ARG A 233 3.53 19.99 1.07
CA ARG A 233 2.69 18.93 0.52
C ARG A 233 2.73 18.91 -1.01
N SER A 234 2.50 20.05 -1.66
CA SER A 234 2.54 20.15 -3.13
C SER A 234 3.92 19.82 -3.68
N GLN A 235 5.01 20.28 -3.03
CA GLN A 235 6.38 19.98 -3.41
C GLN A 235 6.73 18.51 -3.26
N ARG A 236 6.31 17.85 -2.17
CA ARG A 236 6.50 16.41 -1.96
C ARG A 236 5.85 15.62 -3.09
N ILE A 237 4.60 15.93 -3.43
CA ILE A 237 3.86 15.29 -4.52
C ILE A 237 4.55 15.54 -5.86
N GLN A 238 4.95 16.78 -6.15
CA GLN A 238 5.67 17.12 -7.38
C GLN A 238 7.03 16.42 -7.46
N SER A 239 7.71 16.25 -6.33
CA SER A 239 8.99 15.54 -6.26
C SER A 239 8.87 14.07 -6.68
N LEU A 240 7.78 13.39 -6.27
CA LEU A 240 7.50 12.02 -6.72
C LEU A 240 7.32 11.94 -8.24
N LEU A 241 6.59 12.88 -8.83
CA LEU A 241 6.42 12.97 -10.29
C LEU A 241 7.75 13.22 -11.00
N ASN A 242 8.60 14.08 -10.43
CA ASN A 242 9.89 14.44 -11.02
C ASN A 242 10.92 13.30 -10.95
N HIS A 243 10.89 12.48 -9.88
CA HIS A 243 11.79 11.33 -9.74
C HIS A 243 11.48 10.20 -10.72
N ASN A 244 10.24 10.13 -11.19
CA ASN A 244 9.77 9.07 -12.08
C ASN A 244 9.12 9.67 -13.34
N PRO A 245 9.88 10.40 -14.17
CA PRO A 245 9.34 11.03 -15.37
C PRO A 245 9.05 9.96 -16.41
N LEU A 246 7.79 9.48 -16.41
CA LEU A 246 7.31 8.54 -17.42
C LEU A 246 6.56 9.33 -18.50
N LYS A 247 7.01 9.22 -19.74
CA LYS A 247 6.36 9.81 -20.90
C LYS A 247 6.21 8.78 -22.00
N THR A 248 4.97 8.50 -22.37
CA THR A 248 4.61 7.65 -23.50
C THR A 248 4.10 8.51 -24.67
N ASN A 249 3.62 7.86 -25.71
CA ASN A 249 2.93 8.54 -26.82
C ASN A 249 1.42 8.70 -26.58
N LEU A 250 0.93 8.36 -25.38
CA LEU A 250 -0.48 8.42 -24.99
C LEU A 250 -0.64 9.25 -23.71
N ASP A 251 -1.07 10.48 -23.82
CA ASP A 251 -1.25 11.39 -22.68
C ASP A 251 -2.18 10.82 -21.61
N SER A 252 -3.24 10.08 -22.01
CA SER A 252 -4.16 9.42 -21.07
C SER A 252 -3.47 8.35 -20.22
N LEU A 253 -2.50 7.62 -20.80
CA LEU A 253 -1.71 6.62 -20.07
C LEU A 253 -0.75 7.31 -19.11
N ASP A 254 -0.10 8.39 -19.53
CA ASP A 254 0.81 9.17 -18.69
C ASP A 254 0.07 9.72 -17.46
N HIS A 255 -1.14 10.27 -17.64
CA HIS A 255 -2.00 10.72 -16.54
C HIS A 255 -2.41 9.57 -15.62
N ALA A 256 -2.81 8.42 -16.18
CA ALA A 256 -3.21 7.26 -15.38
C ALA A 256 -2.06 6.73 -14.53
N LEU A 257 -0.86 6.62 -15.09
CA LEU A 257 0.34 6.15 -14.37
C LEU A 257 0.75 7.13 -13.27
N ALA A 258 0.69 8.44 -13.54
CA ALA A 258 0.94 9.46 -12.53
C ALA A 258 -0.07 9.34 -11.37
N TRP A 259 -1.36 9.20 -11.65
CA TRP A 259 -2.39 9.02 -10.63
C TRP A 259 -2.21 7.72 -9.84
N ILE A 260 -1.86 6.59 -10.48
CA ILE A 260 -1.58 5.31 -9.78
C ILE A 260 -0.42 5.50 -8.80
N MET A 261 0.68 6.12 -9.22
CA MET A 261 1.83 6.39 -8.36
C MET A 261 1.45 7.27 -7.16
N LEU A 262 0.70 8.37 -7.40
CA LEU A 262 0.27 9.28 -6.34
C LEU A 262 -0.79 8.66 -5.41
N THR A 263 -1.64 7.78 -5.93
CA THR A 263 -2.61 7.02 -5.12
C THR A 263 -1.87 6.04 -4.19
N ASN A 264 -0.86 5.34 -4.69
CA ASN A 264 -0.02 4.49 -3.85
C ASN A 264 0.70 5.30 -2.75
N ASP A 265 1.22 6.49 -3.08
CA ASP A 265 1.79 7.39 -2.07
C ASP A 265 0.76 7.79 -1.00
N GLN A 266 -0.50 8.03 -1.36
CA GLN A 266 -1.55 8.33 -0.37
C GLN A 266 -1.72 7.22 0.67
N LEU A 267 -1.50 5.95 0.30
CA LEU A 267 -1.60 4.82 1.23
C LEU A 267 -0.42 4.72 2.19
N ILE A 268 0.73 5.30 1.85
CA ILE A 268 1.92 5.30 2.72
C ILE A 268 1.71 6.32 3.83
N THR A 269 1.84 5.88 5.07
CA THR A 269 1.62 6.72 6.25
C THR A 269 2.51 6.32 7.42
N HIS A 270 2.67 7.22 8.36
CA HIS A 270 3.28 6.96 9.64
C HIS A 270 2.19 6.76 10.70
N GLN A 271 2.17 5.61 11.36
CA GLN A 271 1.29 5.34 12.51
C GLN A 271 1.89 4.23 13.38
N HIS A 272 1.40 4.06 14.59
CA HIS A 272 1.84 2.99 15.49
C HIS A 272 3.37 2.97 15.74
N GLY A 273 4.01 4.13 15.63
CA GLY A 273 5.46 4.26 15.83
C GLY A 273 6.30 3.72 14.68
N GLY A 274 5.74 3.53 13.48
CA GLY A 274 6.44 3.05 12.29
C GLY A 274 5.80 3.49 10.98
N TYR A 275 6.49 3.24 9.88
CA TYR A 275 5.99 3.46 8.53
C TYR A 275 5.32 2.19 7.99
N GLY A 276 4.30 2.38 7.17
CA GLY A 276 3.62 1.31 6.48
C GLY A 276 2.70 1.84 5.39
N MET A 277 2.00 0.93 4.73
CA MET A 277 0.97 1.24 3.75
C MET A 277 -0.36 0.69 4.24
N TYR A 278 -1.43 1.46 4.11
CA TYR A 278 -2.78 0.92 4.23
C TYR A 278 -3.02 -0.14 3.16
N ALA A 279 -3.63 -1.24 3.50
CA ALA A 279 -4.00 -2.26 2.52
C ALA A 279 -5.14 -1.77 1.61
N GLY A 280 -5.95 -0.83 2.08
CA GLY A 280 -6.96 -0.14 1.28
C GLY A 280 -7.79 0.85 2.10
N LEU A 281 -8.06 2.02 1.51
CA LEU A 281 -8.97 3.01 2.08
C LEU A 281 -10.39 2.76 1.57
N PRO A 282 -11.39 2.92 2.44
CA PRO A 282 -11.30 3.28 3.85
C PRO A 282 -11.29 2.07 4.81
N TRP A 283 -11.38 0.83 4.31
CA TRP A 283 -11.71 -0.38 5.12
C TRP A 283 -10.51 -0.99 5.85
N PHE A 284 -9.29 -0.91 5.29
CA PHE A 284 -8.10 -1.60 5.77
C PHE A 284 -6.99 -0.61 6.11
N THR A 285 -7.16 0.09 7.21
CA THR A 285 -6.28 1.18 7.66
C THR A 285 -5.25 0.77 8.71
N ASP A 286 -5.14 -0.53 8.99
CA ASP A 286 -3.99 -1.13 9.67
C ASP A 286 -2.87 -1.43 8.67
N PHE A 287 -1.67 -1.70 9.17
CA PHE A 287 -0.57 -2.16 8.34
C PHE A 287 -0.64 -3.69 8.19
N TRP A 288 -0.98 -4.14 6.98
CA TRP A 288 -1.05 -5.56 6.65
C TRP A 288 0.24 -5.98 5.93
N GLY A 289 1.03 -6.85 6.58
CA GLY A 289 2.36 -7.26 6.10
C GLY A 289 2.32 -7.96 4.75
N ARG A 290 1.38 -8.87 4.53
CA ARG A 290 1.19 -9.52 3.23
C ARG A 290 0.99 -8.50 2.12
N ASP A 291 -0.01 -7.65 2.28
CA ASP A 291 -0.42 -6.64 1.29
C ASP A 291 0.71 -5.68 1.00
N MET A 292 1.38 -5.23 2.05
CA MET A 292 2.49 -4.30 1.95
C MET A 292 3.68 -4.89 1.19
N PHE A 293 4.09 -6.13 1.51
CA PHE A 293 5.23 -6.76 0.85
C PHE A 293 4.91 -7.23 -0.57
N ILE A 294 3.65 -7.52 -0.90
CA ILE A 294 3.20 -7.73 -2.29
C ILE A 294 3.29 -6.41 -3.08
N SER A 295 2.87 -5.30 -2.48
CA SER A 295 2.78 -4.00 -3.15
C SER A 295 4.14 -3.28 -3.24
N MET A 296 5.06 -3.53 -2.32
CA MET A 296 6.32 -2.78 -2.17
C MET A 296 7.15 -2.66 -3.46
N PRO A 297 7.33 -3.71 -4.29
CA PRO A 297 8.09 -3.57 -5.53
C PRO A 297 7.53 -2.48 -6.44
N GLY A 298 6.23 -2.50 -6.71
CA GLY A 298 5.57 -1.55 -7.62
C GLY A 298 5.29 -0.19 -6.99
N ALA A 299 4.82 -0.18 -5.74
CA ALA A 299 4.37 1.05 -5.09
C ALA A 299 5.51 1.90 -4.51
N VAL A 300 6.62 1.29 -4.13
CA VAL A 300 7.71 1.96 -3.39
C VAL A 300 9.05 1.84 -4.10
N LEU A 301 9.51 0.62 -4.45
CA LEU A 301 10.83 0.42 -5.04
C LEU A 301 10.92 0.95 -6.47
N CYS A 302 9.95 0.61 -7.35
CA CYS A 302 9.91 1.10 -8.72
C CYS A 302 9.70 2.62 -8.82
N THR A 303 9.14 3.24 -7.78
CA THR A 303 8.94 4.69 -7.71
C THR A 303 10.13 5.44 -7.08
N GLY A 304 11.23 4.73 -6.75
CA GLY A 304 12.44 5.32 -6.21
C GLY A 304 12.32 5.81 -4.76
N GLN A 305 11.28 5.41 -4.02
CA GLN A 305 11.05 5.79 -2.62
C GLN A 305 11.85 4.88 -1.66
N PHE A 306 13.18 4.85 -1.83
CA PHE A 306 14.04 3.90 -1.12
C PHE A 306 14.10 4.13 0.39
N ASP A 307 14.08 5.38 0.84
CA ASP A 307 14.02 5.69 2.28
C ASP A 307 12.72 5.17 2.88
N THR A 308 11.60 5.34 2.19
CA THR A 308 10.31 4.79 2.61
C THR A 308 10.33 3.25 2.69
N ALA A 309 10.93 2.58 1.70
CA ALA A 309 11.09 1.12 1.71
C ALA A 309 11.91 0.65 2.93
N ARG A 310 13.03 1.33 3.20
CA ARG A 310 13.86 1.08 4.38
C ARG A 310 13.08 1.24 5.68
N ASP A 311 12.35 2.33 5.84
CA ASP A 311 11.58 2.63 7.04
C ASP A 311 10.45 1.61 7.27
N ILE A 312 9.77 1.17 6.21
CA ILE A 312 8.76 0.11 6.27
C ILE A 312 9.40 -1.20 6.73
N LEU A 313 10.49 -1.64 6.10
CA LEU A 313 11.19 -2.88 6.46
C LEU A 313 11.69 -2.84 7.90
N ALA A 314 12.29 -1.73 8.32
CA ALA A 314 12.76 -1.52 9.68
C ALA A 314 11.60 -1.56 10.71
N SER A 315 10.44 -0.98 10.35
CA SER A 315 9.24 -1.00 11.20
C SER A 315 8.76 -2.43 11.45
N PHE A 316 8.67 -3.24 10.40
CA PHE A 316 8.22 -4.64 10.54
C PHE A 316 9.24 -5.53 11.24
N ALA A 317 10.54 -5.33 11.00
CA ALA A 317 11.60 -6.02 11.72
C ALA A 317 11.56 -5.74 13.24
N ARG A 318 11.24 -4.49 13.63
CA ARG A 318 11.10 -4.10 15.05
C ARG A 318 10.02 -4.88 15.79
N TYR A 319 8.94 -5.22 15.09
CA TYR A 319 7.79 -5.95 15.64
C TYR A 319 7.82 -7.45 15.32
N GLN A 320 8.96 -7.98 14.85
CA GLN A 320 9.14 -9.42 14.68
C GLN A 320 8.96 -10.16 16.01
N ASP A 321 8.29 -11.30 16.00
CA ASP A 321 8.20 -12.15 17.19
C ASP A 321 9.55 -12.81 17.47
N THR A 322 10.25 -12.32 18.49
CA THR A 322 11.56 -12.80 18.91
C THR A 322 11.51 -13.61 20.21
N ILE A 323 10.32 -13.92 20.72
CA ILE A 323 10.15 -14.73 21.93
C ILE A 323 10.26 -16.21 21.55
N SER A 324 11.37 -16.85 21.90
CA SER A 324 11.70 -18.22 21.48
C SER A 324 10.67 -19.30 21.90
N THR A 325 9.84 -19.02 22.89
CA THR A 325 8.76 -19.91 23.35
C THR A 325 7.42 -19.60 22.71
N SER A 326 7.34 -18.56 21.88
CA SER A 326 6.12 -18.20 21.18
C SER A 326 5.81 -19.18 20.06
N PRO A 327 4.54 -19.54 19.84
CA PRO A 327 4.13 -20.37 18.70
C PRO A 327 4.36 -19.69 17.35
N THR A 328 4.60 -18.36 17.34
CA THR A 328 4.86 -17.55 16.14
C THR A 328 6.28 -17.01 16.08
N TYR A 329 7.19 -17.59 16.88
CA TYR A 329 8.60 -17.19 16.91
C TYR A 329 9.19 -17.08 15.49
N GLY A 330 9.85 -15.98 15.21
CA GLY A 330 10.49 -15.67 13.93
C GLY A 330 9.59 -15.01 12.90
N ARG A 331 8.26 -15.01 13.07
CA ARG A 331 7.33 -14.36 12.13
C ARG A 331 7.36 -12.84 12.27
N VAL A 332 7.23 -12.13 11.16
CA VAL A 332 6.89 -10.71 11.16
C VAL A 332 5.37 -10.54 11.23
N PRO A 333 4.85 -9.38 11.68
CA PRO A 333 3.41 -9.16 11.74
C PRO A 333 2.72 -9.40 10.41
N ASN A 334 1.56 -10.05 10.42
CA ASN A 334 0.61 -9.97 9.32
C ASN A 334 -0.28 -8.72 9.46
N ARG A 335 -0.68 -8.36 10.69
CA ARG A 335 -1.33 -7.10 10.98
C ARG A 335 -0.60 -6.39 12.12
N LEU A 336 -0.09 -5.20 11.82
CA LEU A 336 0.51 -4.32 12.81
C LEU A 336 -0.51 -3.26 13.20
N ASN A 337 -1.01 -3.42 14.42
CA ASN A 337 -1.86 -2.48 15.12
C ASN A 337 -1.47 -2.52 16.60
N LEU A 338 -1.26 -1.38 17.25
CA LEU A 338 -0.82 -1.33 18.65
C LEU A 338 -1.86 -1.87 19.65
N GLU A 339 -3.13 -1.99 19.24
CA GLU A 339 -4.17 -2.64 20.04
C GLU A 339 -4.07 -4.17 19.98
N GLY A 340 -3.35 -4.72 19.00
CA GLY A 340 -3.13 -6.16 18.88
C GLY A 340 -2.37 -6.54 17.61
N ILE A 341 -1.15 -7.04 17.77
CA ILE A 341 -0.33 -7.52 16.67
C ILE A 341 -0.72 -8.96 16.33
N LEU A 342 -0.94 -9.24 15.04
CA LEU A 342 -1.25 -10.59 14.55
C LEU A 342 -0.11 -11.14 13.71
N TYR A 343 0.24 -12.42 13.96
CA TYR A 343 1.27 -13.18 13.24
C TYR A 343 0.68 -14.41 12.53
N ASN A 344 -0.58 -14.31 12.12
CA ASN A 344 -1.44 -15.45 11.75
C ASN A 344 -1.22 -15.98 10.34
N THR A 345 -0.34 -15.40 9.51
CA THR A 345 -0.12 -15.91 8.15
C THR A 345 1.28 -16.43 7.95
N THR A 346 1.37 -17.48 7.13
CA THR A 346 2.65 -18.13 6.82
C THR A 346 3.38 -17.40 5.69
N ASP A 347 2.68 -16.73 4.81
CA ASP A 347 3.22 -16.07 3.61
C ASP A 347 3.87 -14.71 3.86
N GLY A 348 3.50 -14.00 4.94
CA GLY A 348 4.03 -12.66 5.24
C GLY A 348 5.54 -12.63 5.51
N THR A 349 6.03 -13.61 6.28
CA THR A 349 7.46 -13.69 6.64
C THR A 349 8.38 -14.00 5.45
N PRO A 350 8.08 -14.97 4.57
CA PRO A 350 8.80 -15.13 3.31
C PRO A 350 8.85 -13.86 2.47
N ARG A 351 7.72 -13.17 2.32
CA ARG A 351 7.64 -11.92 1.56
C ARG A 351 8.48 -10.80 2.16
N PHE A 352 8.56 -10.70 3.48
CA PHE A 352 9.47 -9.77 4.15
C PHE A 352 10.92 -9.99 3.74
N VAL A 353 11.41 -11.23 3.78
CA VAL A 353 12.79 -11.57 3.40
C VAL A 353 13.04 -11.29 1.91
N MET A 354 12.04 -11.56 1.07
CA MET A 354 12.11 -11.21 -0.36
C MET A 354 12.30 -9.70 -0.53
N GLN A 355 11.53 -8.89 0.18
CA GLN A 355 11.62 -7.43 0.06
C GLN A 355 12.94 -6.85 0.59
N VAL A 356 13.54 -7.44 1.61
CA VAL A 356 14.91 -7.07 2.06
C VAL A 356 15.92 -7.34 0.94
N HIS A 357 15.80 -8.46 0.25
CA HIS A 357 16.70 -8.79 -0.87
C HIS A 357 16.46 -7.89 -2.08
N ASP A 358 15.19 -7.60 -2.41
CA ASP A 358 14.86 -6.69 -3.51
C ASP A 358 15.32 -5.26 -3.20
N TYR A 359 15.15 -4.79 -1.97
CA TYR A 359 15.70 -3.51 -1.52
C TYR A 359 17.21 -3.41 -1.80
N LEU A 360 17.98 -4.46 -1.45
CA LEU A 360 19.41 -4.50 -1.75
C LEU A 360 19.70 -4.41 -3.25
N LYS A 361 18.92 -5.11 -4.10
CA LYS A 361 19.08 -5.05 -5.56
C LYS A 361 18.83 -3.66 -6.12
N TYR A 362 17.81 -2.95 -5.62
CA TYR A 362 17.47 -1.62 -6.08
C TYR A 362 18.44 -0.54 -5.60
N THR A 363 18.98 -0.68 -4.38
CA THR A 363 19.71 0.40 -3.70
C THR A 363 21.22 0.16 -3.58
N GLY A 364 21.66 -1.10 -3.51
CA GLY A 364 23.02 -1.44 -3.11
C GLY A 364 23.35 -1.13 -1.64
N ASP A 365 22.36 -0.78 -0.80
CA ASP A 365 22.56 -0.39 0.60
C ASP A 365 22.89 -1.60 1.49
N THR A 366 24.14 -1.98 1.48
CA THR A 366 24.67 -3.05 2.34
C THR A 366 24.71 -2.68 3.83
N ALA A 367 24.69 -1.38 4.16
CA ALA A 367 24.69 -0.93 5.55
C ALA A 367 23.36 -1.27 6.23
N PHE A 368 22.25 -0.94 5.58
CA PHE A 368 20.91 -1.30 6.07
C PHE A 368 20.71 -2.83 6.09
N VAL A 369 21.20 -3.55 5.06
CA VAL A 369 21.11 -5.02 5.06
C VAL A 369 21.86 -5.62 6.25
N LYS A 370 23.00 -5.07 6.63
CA LYS A 370 23.73 -5.50 7.83
C LYS A 370 22.92 -5.24 9.12
N GLU A 371 22.20 -4.13 9.18
CA GLU A 371 21.34 -3.77 10.31
C GLU A 371 20.15 -4.74 10.44
N ILE A 372 19.48 -5.07 9.33
CA ILE A 372 18.25 -5.88 9.31
C ILE A 372 18.52 -7.39 9.23
N TYR A 373 19.75 -7.81 8.92
CA TYR A 373 20.12 -9.22 8.76
C TYR A 373 19.78 -10.12 9.98
N PRO A 374 19.90 -9.68 11.25
CA PRO A 374 19.44 -10.48 12.39
C PRO A 374 17.97 -10.89 12.28
N SER A 375 17.09 -10.01 11.80
CA SER A 375 15.69 -10.33 11.58
C SER A 375 15.48 -11.33 10.44
N VAL A 376 16.21 -11.20 9.35
CA VAL A 376 16.23 -12.19 8.25
C VAL A 376 16.67 -13.56 8.77
N LYS A 377 17.73 -13.60 9.59
CA LYS A 377 18.24 -14.84 10.18
C LYS A 377 17.22 -15.50 11.11
N ILE A 378 16.64 -14.74 12.04
CA ILE A 378 15.61 -15.26 12.96
C ILE A 378 14.41 -15.79 12.15
N ALA A 379 13.93 -15.04 11.17
CA ALA A 379 12.81 -15.45 10.32
C ALA A 379 13.09 -16.78 9.61
N THR A 380 14.27 -16.93 9.01
CA THR A 380 14.61 -18.10 8.20
C THR A 380 14.94 -19.31 9.06
N ASP A 381 15.70 -19.14 10.15
CA ASP A 381 16.06 -20.23 11.06
C ASP A 381 14.84 -20.78 11.83
N ALA A 382 13.95 -19.89 12.27
CA ALA A 382 12.70 -20.29 12.92
C ALA A 382 11.77 -21.05 11.95
N SER A 383 11.61 -20.56 10.73
CA SER A 383 10.82 -21.25 9.70
C SER A 383 11.40 -22.64 9.42
N LEU A 384 12.72 -22.75 9.28
CA LEU A 384 13.39 -24.02 9.01
C LEU A 384 13.27 -25.03 10.17
N SER A 385 13.33 -24.55 11.41
CA SER A 385 13.38 -25.45 12.58
C SER A 385 12.02 -25.79 13.17
N LEU A 386 11.02 -24.90 13.04
CA LEU A 386 9.74 -25.03 13.75
C LEU A 386 8.55 -25.29 12.81
N TYR A 387 8.62 -24.82 11.56
CA TYR A 387 7.48 -24.83 10.65
C TYR A 387 7.71 -25.69 9.40
N THR A 388 8.86 -26.31 9.26
CA THR A 388 9.22 -27.13 8.09
C THR A 388 9.11 -28.62 8.43
N ASP A 389 8.48 -29.40 7.56
CA ASP A 389 8.39 -30.85 7.70
C ASP A 389 9.67 -31.59 7.23
N GLU A 390 9.66 -32.93 7.36
CA GLU A 390 10.81 -33.79 6.99
C GLU A 390 11.13 -33.78 5.48
N LYS A 391 10.19 -33.42 4.60
CA LYS A 391 10.43 -33.22 3.17
C LYS A 391 10.96 -31.84 2.81
N GLY A 392 10.98 -30.92 3.77
CA GLY A 392 11.45 -29.54 3.60
C GLY A 392 10.35 -28.55 3.25
N TYR A 393 9.08 -28.95 3.31
CA TYR A 393 7.94 -28.07 3.03
C TYR A 393 7.58 -27.22 4.24
N LEU A 394 7.29 -25.94 3.99
CA LEU A 394 6.74 -25.05 5.00
C LEU A 394 5.30 -25.42 5.28
N THR A 395 5.00 -25.77 6.52
CA THR A 395 3.66 -26.17 6.97
C THR A 395 2.89 -25.00 7.57
N HIS A 396 1.57 -25.05 7.51
CA HIS A 396 0.69 -24.00 7.98
C HIS A 396 -0.67 -24.54 8.41
N ALA A 397 -1.45 -23.72 9.12
CA ALA A 397 -2.86 -24.02 9.33
C ALA A 397 -3.67 -23.67 8.07
N ASP A 398 -4.82 -24.29 7.93
CA ASP A 398 -5.65 -24.29 6.73
C ASP A 398 -5.94 -22.91 6.14
N ALA A 399 -6.22 -21.91 6.98
CA ALA A 399 -6.49 -20.53 6.56
C ALA A 399 -5.33 -19.56 6.87
N ASP A 400 -4.09 -20.03 6.91
CA ASP A 400 -2.90 -19.21 7.16
C ASP A 400 -2.16 -18.84 5.86
N THR A 401 -2.88 -18.83 4.72
CA THR A 401 -2.40 -18.38 3.41
C THR A 401 -3.10 -17.08 3.02
N TRP A 402 -2.87 -16.58 1.80
CA TRP A 402 -3.61 -15.41 1.30
C TRP A 402 -5.12 -15.70 1.12
N MET A 403 -5.52 -16.98 1.06
CA MET A 403 -6.92 -17.41 1.03
C MET A 403 -7.44 -17.64 2.46
N ASP A 404 -7.50 -16.59 3.26
CA ASP A 404 -7.70 -16.65 4.72
C ASP A 404 -9.12 -16.33 5.21
N ALA A 405 -10.07 -16.13 4.31
CA ALA A 405 -11.45 -15.86 4.67
C ALA A 405 -12.08 -17.02 5.48
N LYS A 406 -12.75 -16.67 6.57
CA LYS A 406 -13.37 -17.64 7.49
C LYS A 406 -14.81 -17.25 7.79
N ARG A 407 -15.74 -18.19 7.65
CA ARG A 407 -17.08 -18.06 8.21
C ARG A 407 -17.03 -18.15 9.74
N GLN A 408 -17.75 -17.23 10.40
CA GLN A 408 -17.80 -17.15 11.87
C GLN A 408 -16.41 -17.07 12.53
N SER A 409 -15.42 -16.50 11.83
CA SER A 409 -14.01 -16.43 12.25
C SER A 409 -13.37 -17.80 12.56
N LYS A 410 -13.98 -18.90 12.14
CA LYS A 410 -13.56 -20.26 12.48
C LYS A 410 -13.38 -21.16 11.27
N TYR A 411 -14.35 -21.19 10.37
CA TYR A 411 -14.40 -22.18 9.28
C TYR A 411 -13.81 -21.58 8.01
N PRO A 412 -12.68 -22.12 7.49
CA PRO A 412 -12.11 -21.67 6.21
C PRO A 412 -13.14 -21.74 5.08
N CYS A 413 -13.22 -20.66 4.28
CA CYS A 413 -14.07 -20.64 3.10
C CYS A 413 -13.39 -21.29 1.89
N SER A 414 -12.05 -21.28 1.89
CA SER A 414 -11.19 -21.90 0.87
C SER A 414 -10.10 -22.71 1.57
N PRO A 415 -10.40 -23.93 2.03
CA PRO A 415 -9.41 -24.77 2.70
C PRO A 415 -8.19 -25.03 1.81
N ARG A 416 -6.98 -24.93 2.38
CA ARG A 416 -5.71 -25.07 1.70
C ARG A 416 -4.80 -26.14 2.33
N GLY A 417 -5.40 -27.12 3.04
CA GLY A 417 -4.65 -28.18 3.69
C GLY A 417 -3.59 -27.65 4.66
N ASN A 418 -2.36 -28.14 4.55
CA ASN A 418 -1.27 -27.64 5.38
C ASN A 418 0.05 -27.39 4.60
N ARG A 419 0.03 -27.52 3.29
CA ARG A 419 1.17 -27.26 2.38
C ARG A 419 0.64 -26.66 1.08
N ALA A 420 0.30 -25.38 1.10
CA ALA A 420 -0.15 -24.66 -0.10
C ALA A 420 1.01 -24.46 -1.09
N VAL A 421 0.74 -24.60 -2.38
CA VAL A 421 1.77 -24.57 -3.44
C VAL A 421 2.50 -23.23 -3.54
N ASP A 422 1.77 -22.14 -3.45
CA ASP A 422 2.33 -20.77 -3.42
C ASP A 422 3.19 -20.52 -2.17
N VAL A 423 2.80 -21.08 -1.02
CA VAL A 423 3.61 -21.01 0.21
C VAL A 423 4.95 -21.74 0.02
N GLN A 424 4.97 -22.87 -0.70
CA GLN A 424 6.24 -23.56 -1.00
C GLN A 424 7.14 -22.73 -1.92
N ALA A 425 6.56 -22.08 -2.92
CA ALA A 425 7.30 -21.15 -3.78
C ALA A 425 7.90 -19.97 -3.02
N LEU A 426 7.12 -19.38 -2.12
CA LEU A 426 7.58 -18.28 -1.26
C LEU A 426 8.69 -18.75 -0.29
N TRP A 427 8.55 -19.94 0.27
CA TRP A 427 9.56 -20.53 1.16
C TRP A 427 10.88 -20.81 0.44
N TYR A 428 10.80 -21.39 -0.76
CA TYR A 428 11.99 -21.57 -1.61
C TYR A 428 12.68 -20.24 -1.89
N THR A 429 11.90 -19.22 -2.22
CA THR A 429 12.42 -17.87 -2.49
C THR A 429 13.01 -17.23 -1.23
N GLN A 430 12.39 -17.42 -0.06
CA GLN A 430 12.96 -16.97 1.22
C GLN A 430 14.32 -17.60 1.47
N LEU A 431 14.44 -18.90 1.33
CA LEU A 431 15.70 -19.64 1.54
C LEU A 431 16.80 -19.16 0.60
N THR A 432 16.50 -19.01 -0.68
CA THR A 432 17.48 -18.57 -1.68
C THR A 432 17.88 -17.11 -1.49
N ASN A 433 16.94 -16.23 -1.19
CA ASN A 433 17.22 -14.81 -0.91
C ASN A 433 18.00 -14.63 0.39
N ALA A 434 17.61 -15.34 1.46
CA ALA A 434 18.36 -15.32 2.72
C ALA A 434 19.80 -15.84 2.53
N SER A 435 19.98 -16.92 1.75
CA SER A 435 21.30 -17.44 1.38
C SER A 435 22.15 -16.39 0.66
N ASN A 436 21.55 -15.66 -0.29
CA ASN A 436 22.23 -14.57 -0.99
C ASN A 436 22.61 -13.43 -0.04
N LEU A 437 21.69 -12.98 0.82
CA LEU A 437 21.95 -11.96 1.84
C LEU A 437 23.05 -12.40 2.80
N ALA A 438 23.08 -13.68 3.20
CA ALA A 438 24.13 -14.24 4.05
C ALA A 438 25.52 -14.17 3.39
N ARG A 439 25.63 -14.45 2.09
CA ARG A 439 26.89 -14.29 1.34
C ARG A 439 27.35 -12.84 1.32
N TYR A 440 26.45 -11.88 1.10
CA TYR A 440 26.80 -10.45 1.21
C TYR A 440 27.31 -10.07 2.59
N MET A 441 26.82 -10.75 3.64
CA MET A 441 27.26 -10.53 5.02
C MET A 441 28.46 -11.39 5.44
N ASN A 442 29.09 -12.15 4.52
CA ASN A 442 30.15 -13.11 4.80
C ASN A 442 29.77 -14.16 5.86
N ARG A 443 28.51 -14.62 5.82
CA ARG A 443 27.92 -15.65 6.67
C ARG A 443 27.74 -16.95 5.90
N GLU A 444 28.87 -17.55 5.49
CA GLU A 444 28.86 -18.70 4.57
C GLU A 444 28.15 -19.93 5.16
N GLU A 445 28.25 -20.17 6.47
CA GLU A 445 27.56 -21.30 7.13
C GLU A 445 26.04 -21.15 7.05
N ASP A 446 25.50 -19.95 7.27
CA ASP A 446 24.08 -19.66 7.12
C ASP A 446 23.65 -19.84 5.65
N ALA A 447 24.46 -19.31 4.71
CA ALA A 447 24.19 -19.42 3.28
C ALA A 447 24.10 -20.88 2.80
N GLN A 448 25.05 -21.71 3.20
CA GLN A 448 25.09 -23.14 2.84
C GLN A 448 23.91 -23.91 3.44
N ARG A 449 23.61 -23.67 4.73
CA ARG A 449 22.49 -24.33 5.41
C ARG A 449 21.16 -24.04 4.74
N TRP A 450 20.88 -22.78 4.41
CA TRP A 450 19.64 -22.37 3.76
C TRP A 450 19.57 -22.83 2.30
N ASN A 451 20.67 -22.83 1.58
CA ASN A 451 20.73 -23.37 0.22
C ASN A 451 20.43 -24.87 0.19
N LEU A 452 20.99 -25.66 1.11
CA LEU A 452 20.70 -27.09 1.23
C LEU A 452 19.21 -27.36 1.54
N ALA A 453 18.58 -26.49 2.36
CA ALA A 453 17.14 -26.58 2.63
C ALA A 453 16.32 -26.28 1.36
N ALA A 454 16.71 -25.27 0.58
CA ALA A 454 16.07 -24.95 -0.70
C ALA A 454 16.18 -26.10 -1.71
N GLU A 455 17.36 -26.71 -1.83
CA GLU A 455 17.59 -27.87 -2.71
C GLU A 455 16.74 -29.07 -2.27
N ARG A 456 16.60 -29.31 -0.98
CA ARG A 456 15.77 -30.38 -0.43
C ARG A 456 14.30 -30.19 -0.81
N LEU A 457 13.76 -29.00 -0.60
CA LEU A 457 12.39 -28.66 -1.00
C LEU A 457 12.21 -28.92 -2.52
N ARG A 458 13.08 -28.35 -3.33
CA ARG A 458 12.99 -28.45 -4.79
C ARG A 458 13.06 -29.91 -5.27
N SER A 459 13.91 -30.73 -4.69
CA SER A 459 14.08 -32.14 -5.09
C SER A 459 12.84 -33.01 -4.80
N ASN A 460 12.01 -32.64 -3.81
CA ASN A 460 10.79 -33.35 -3.48
C ASN A 460 9.54 -32.79 -4.22
N PHE A 461 9.62 -31.53 -4.68
CA PHE A 461 8.44 -30.78 -5.15
C PHE A 461 7.71 -31.45 -6.30
N GLU A 462 8.41 -31.80 -7.38
CA GLU A 462 7.77 -32.40 -8.57
C GLU A 462 7.13 -33.75 -8.26
N GLN A 463 7.75 -34.56 -7.42
CA GLN A 463 7.20 -35.87 -7.02
C GLN A 463 5.88 -35.75 -6.27
N ASP A 464 5.76 -34.72 -5.41
CA ASP A 464 4.63 -34.61 -4.49
C ASP A 464 3.53 -33.67 -5.02
N PHE A 465 3.88 -32.62 -5.77
CA PHE A 465 2.94 -31.59 -6.22
C PHE A 465 2.48 -31.75 -7.68
N VAL A 466 3.12 -32.57 -8.49
CA VAL A 466 2.74 -32.73 -9.90
C VAL A 466 1.86 -33.96 -10.08
N ASP A 467 0.63 -33.74 -10.57
CA ASP A 467 -0.22 -34.80 -11.11
C ASP A 467 0.22 -35.11 -12.52
N THR A 468 1.01 -36.19 -12.68
CA THR A 468 1.54 -36.61 -13.97
C THR A 468 0.47 -37.10 -14.94
N ALA A 469 -0.68 -37.57 -14.44
CA ALA A 469 -1.80 -38.04 -15.26
C ALA A 469 -2.61 -36.87 -15.83
N ALA A 470 -2.84 -35.84 -15.00
CA ALA A 470 -3.54 -34.62 -15.39
C ALA A 470 -2.60 -33.58 -16.03
N GLN A 471 -1.29 -33.75 -15.93
CA GLN A 471 -0.27 -32.75 -16.32
C GLN A 471 -0.51 -31.39 -15.67
N SER A 472 -0.83 -31.38 -14.36
CA SER A 472 -1.16 -30.19 -13.58
C SER A 472 -0.44 -30.19 -12.24
N ILE A 473 -0.44 -29.04 -11.58
CA ILE A 473 0.16 -28.86 -10.27
C ILE A 473 -0.98 -28.74 -9.24
N TYR A 474 -0.93 -29.56 -8.18
CA TYR A 474 -1.89 -29.48 -7.07
C TYR A 474 -1.84 -28.11 -6.40
N ASP A 475 -3.01 -27.58 -6.06
CA ASP A 475 -3.13 -26.31 -5.31
C ASP A 475 -2.49 -26.41 -3.92
N HIS A 476 -2.66 -27.54 -3.27
CA HIS A 476 -2.05 -27.83 -1.98
C HIS A 476 -1.97 -29.33 -1.71
N LEU A 477 -1.19 -29.69 -0.69
CA LEU A 477 -1.22 -31.03 -0.12
C LEU A 477 -1.92 -31.00 1.24
N ASN A 478 -2.75 -32.00 1.48
CA ASN A 478 -3.40 -32.24 2.75
C ASN A 478 -2.42 -32.87 3.77
N THR A 479 -2.85 -32.97 5.02
CA THR A 479 -2.04 -33.53 6.12
C THR A 479 -1.62 -34.98 5.86
N ASP A 480 -2.45 -35.75 5.15
CA ASP A 480 -2.17 -37.13 4.75
C ASP A 480 -1.29 -37.26 3.49
N GLY A 481 -0.93 -36.13 2.89
CA GLY A 481 -0.11 -36.04 1.67
C GLY A 481 -0.89 -36.12 0.37
N SER A 482 -2.23 -36.25 0.41
CA SER A 482 -3.06 -36.19 -0.80
C SER A 482 -3.07 -34.79 -1.41
N GLY A 483 -3.01 -34.70 -2.74
CA GLY A 483 -3.08 -33.45 -3.49
C GLY A 483 -4.52 -32.99 -3.71
N ASP A 484 -4.73 -31.67 -3.69
CA ASP A 484 -5.98 -31.03 -4.09
C ASP A 484 -5.87 -30.50 -5.52
N ALA A 485 -6.80 -30.91 -6.37
CA ALA A 485 -6.79 -30.62 -7.80
C ALA A 485 -7.67 -29.41 -8.18
N GLN A 486 -8.11 -28.59 -7.23
CA GLN A 486 -8.82 -27.36 -7.55
C GLN A 486 -7.93 -26.45 -8.39
N PHE A 487 -8.46 -25.98 -9.52
CA PHE A 487 -7.68 -25.13 -10.41
C PHE A 487 -7.74 -23.68 -9.98
N ARG A 488 -6.63 -23.20 -9.42
CA ARG A 488 -6.44 -21.89 -8.82
C ARG A 488 -5.18 -21.21 -9.37
N PRO A 489 -5.02 -19.89 -9.25
CA PRO A 489 -3.84 -19.20 -9.80
C PRO A 489 -2.54 -19.50 -9.04
N ASN A 490 -2.58 -20.24 -7.96
CA ASN A 490 -1.47 -20.41 -7.02
C ASN A 490 -0.28 -21.16 -7.60
N ALA A 491 -0.52 -22.12 -8.50
CA ALA A 491 0.50 -22.94 -9.15
C ALA A 491 1.52 -22.12 -9.94
N ILE A 492 1.11 -20.98 -10.55
CA ILE A 492 2.04 -20.14 -11.34
C ILE A 492 3.20 -19.55 -10.53
N TYR A 493 3.04 -19.42 -9.21
CA TYR A 493 4.12 -18.97 -8.31
C TYR A 493 5.21 -20.04 -8.16
N ALA A 494 4.84 -21.32 -8.30
CA ALA A 494 5.72 -22.46 -8.08
C ALA A 494 6.40 -22.98 -9.35
N LEU A 495 6.19 -22.40 -10.52
CA LEU A 495 6.79 -22.86 -11.77
C LEU A 495 8.32 -22.86 -11.77
N ASP A 496 8.95 -22.04 -10.91
CA ASP A 496 10.42 -22.07 -10.74
C ASP A 496 10.93 -23.33 -10.01
N LEU A 497 10.03 -24.06 -9.34
CA LEU A 497 10.33 -25.33 -8.69
C LEU A 497 10.20 -26.53 -9.65
N VAL A 498 9.58 -26.34 -10.80
CA VAL A 498 9.39 -27.35 -11.84
C VAL A 498 10.56 -27.32 -12.80
N SER A 499 11.07 -28.47 -13.19
CA SER A 499 12.16 -28.60 -14.17
C SER A 499 11.65 -28.80 -15.60
N ASP A 500 10.48 -29.43 -15.77
CA ASP A 500 9.88 -29.72 -17.05
C ASP A 500 9.32 -28.47 -17.75
N PRO A 501 9.90 -28.04 -18.89
CA PRO A 501 9.43 -26.86 -19.61
C PRO A 501 8.04 -27.07 -20.25
N ASP A 502 7.68 -28.28 -20.63
CA ASP A 502 6.38 -28.56 -21.24
C ASP A 502 5.27 -28.43 -20.21
N LEU A 503 5.49 -28.89 -18.97
CA LEU A 503 4.56 -28.67 -17.86
C LEU A 503 4.43 -27.18 -17.51
N LYS A 504 5.53 -26.41 -17.49
CA LYS A 504 5.48 -24.95 -17.26
C LYS A 504 4.63 -24.24 -18.31
N MET A 505 4.84 -24.56 -19.58
CA MET A 505 4.08 -23.99 -20.68
C MET A 505 2.60 -24.38 -20.59
N HIS A 506 2.32 -25.66 -20.33
CA HIS A 506 0.96 -26.15 -20.17
C HIS A 506 0.21 -25.45 -19.04
N GLU A 507 0.78 -25.43 -17.85
CA GLU A 507 0.17 -24.79 -16.67
C GLU A 507 -0.05 -23.28 -16.88
N THR A 508 0.93 -22.60 -17.49
CA THR A 508 0.81 -21.17 -17.83
C THR A 508 -0.37 -20.93 -18.78
N LYS A 509 -0.52 -21.76 -19.81
CA LYS A 509 -1.59 -21.66 -20.80
C LYS A 509 -2.96 -21.94 -20.16
N GLU A 510 -3.08 -23.01 -19.39
CA GLU A 510 -4.33 -23.35 -18.68
C GLU A 510 -4.78 -22.22 -17.75
N VAL A 511 -3.86 -21.63 -16.96
CA VAL A 511 -4.18 -20.47 -16.12
C VAL A 511 -4.66 -19.30 -16.96
N TRP A 512 -4.00 -19.03 -18.11
CA TRP A 512 -4.39 -17.95 -18.99
C TRP A 512 -5.78 -18.15 -19.59
N GLU A 513 -6.08 -19.35 -20.06
CA GLU A 513 -7.36 -19.66 -20.71
C GLU A 513 -8.53 -19.78 -19.72
N ARG A 514 -8.29 -20.26 -18.50
CA ARG A 514 -9.34 -20.59 -17.55
C ARG A 514 -9.56 -19.55 -16.45
N LEU A 515 -8.50 -18.84 -16.05
CA LEU A 515 -8.57 -17.92 -14.90
C LEU A 515 -8.41 -16.44 -15.25
N VAL A 516 -7.84 -16.12 -16.44
CA VAL A 516 -7.61 -14.73 -16.82
C VAL A 516 -8.83 -14.16 -17.54
N TYR A 517 -9.41 -13.12 -16.96
CA TYR A 517 -10.53 -12.36 -17.51
C TYR A 517 -10.08 -10.94 -17.87
N PRO A 518 -10.87 -10.15 -18.63
CA PRO A 518 -10.53 -8.76 -18.94
C PRO A 518 -10.30 -7.88 -17.72
N TRP A 519 -10.80 -8.29 -16.56
CA TRP A 519 -10.69 -7.55 -15.29
C TRP A 519 -9.58 -8.06 -14.36
N GLY A 520 -8.97 -9.19 -14.67
CA GLY A 520 -7.90 -9.79 -13.87
C GLY A 520 -8.03 -11.29 -13.69
N VAL A 521 -7.32 -11.86 -12.71
CA VAL A 521 -7.20 -13.29 -12.49
C VAL A 521 -8.18 -13.78 -11.43
N SER A 522 -9.03 -14.74 -11.81
CA SER A 522 -9.97 -15.41 -10.89
C SER A 522 -9.24 -16.26 -9.87
N SER A 523 -9.75 -16.31 -8.67
CA SER A 523 -9.22 -17.12 -7.56
C SER A 523 -9.59 -18.61 -7.62
N LEU A 524 -10.53 -18.98 -8.49
CA LEU A 524 -10.96 -20.36 -8.74
C LEU A 524 -11.53 -20.46 -10.16
N ASP A 525 -11.35 -21.62 -10.79
CA ASP A 525 -11.94 -21.93 -12.10
C ASP A 525 -13.48 -21.95 -12.02
N GLN A 526 -14.13 -21.38 -13.04
CA GLN A 526 -15.60 -21.25 -13.07
C GLN A 526 -16.34 -22.60 -13.19
N SER A 527 -15.65 -23.67 -13.59
CA SER A 527 -16.24 -25.01 -13.65
C SER A 527 -16.25 -25.75 -12.32
N ASP A 528 -15.56 -25.23 -11.30
CA ASP A 528 -15.54 -25.82 -9.95
C ASP A 528 -16.88 -25.63 -9.26
N GLU A 529 -17.34 -26.67 -8.53
CA GLU A 529 -18.61 -26.63 -7.80
C GLU A 529 -18.65 -25.56 -6.70
N GLN A 530 -17.48 -25.15 -6.19
CA GLN A 530 -17.34 -24.10 -5.18
C GLN A 530 -17.17 -22.70 -5.77
N PHE A 531 -17.29 -22.54 -7.09
CA PHE A 531 -17.15 -21.23 -7.73
C PHE A 531 -18.29 -20.28 -7.33
N HIS A 532 -17.93 -19.19 -6.66
CA HIS A 532 -18.82 -18.12 -6.20
C HIS A 532 -18.22 -16.75 -6.56
N PRO A 533 -18.62 -16.13 -7.70
CA PRO A 533 -17.93 -14.95 -8.22
C PRO A 533 -18.32 -13.63 -7.54
N TYR A 534 -19.42 -13.60 -6.75
CA TYR A 534 -19.95 -12.37 -6.17
C TYR A 534 -19.78 -12.35 -4.64
N HIS A 535 -19.00 -11.41 -4.15
CA HIS A 535 -18.83 -11.17 -2.71
C HIS A 535 -20.01 -10.36 -2.15
N GLU A 536 -21.18 -10.98 -2.14
CA GLU A 536 -22.41 -10.44 -1.59
C GLU A 536 -23.19 -11.50 -0.82
N GLN A 537 -23.98 -11.08 0.17
CA GLN A 537 -24.82 -12.02 0.92
C GLN A 537 -25.93 -12.54 0.04
N TRP A 538 -25.93 -13.84 -0.20
CA TRP A 538 -26.92 -14.50 -1.03
C TRP A 538 -27.57 -15.69 -0.32
N TYR A 539 -28.76 -16.07 -0.74
CA TYR A 539 -29.47 -17.20 -0.13
C TYR A 539 -28.81 -18.57 -0.34
N ARG A 540 -27.91 -18.69 -1.31
CA ARG A 540 -27.19 -19.93 -1.64
C ARG A 540 -25.86 -20.08 -0.93
N TYR A 541 -25.18 -18.97 -0.59
CA TYR A 541 -23.87 -18.99 0.05
C TYR A 541 -23.62 -17.71 0.87
N HIS A 542 -22.72 -17.81 1.81
CA HIS A 542 -22.25 -16.66 2.57
C HIS A 542 -21.32 -15.81 1.69
N LYS A 543 -21.33 -14.48 1.83
CA LYS A 543 -20.49 -13.57 1.04
C LYS A 543 -19.01 -13.96 1.09
N ASP A 544 -18.50 -14.40 2.24
CA ASP A 544 -17.09 -14.76 2.42
C ASP A 544 -16.70 -16.06 1.70
N ASP A 545 -17.66 -16.91 1.29
CA ASP A 545 -17.38 -18.06 0.42
C ASP A 545 -16.87 -17.60 -0.95
N ALA A 546 -17.32 -16.46 -1.45
CA ALA A 546 -16.87 -15.91 -2.71
C ALA A 546 -15.47 -15.28 -2.64
N TYR A 547 -15.01 -14.91 -1.43
CA TYR A 547 -13.83 -14.06 -1.25
C TYR A 547 -12.59 -14.61 -1.96
N HIS A 548 -12.40 -15.95 -1.91
CA HIS A 548 -11.30 -16.65 -2.59
C HIS A 548 -11.77 -17.80 -3.48
N ASN A 549 -13.06 -17.87 -3.85
CA ASN A 549 -13.62 -18.93 -4.71
C ASN A 549 -14.30 -18.36 -5.95
N GLY A 550 -13.64 -17.47 -6.67
CA GLY A 550 -14.14 -16.89 -7.92
C GLY A 550 -13.98 -15.37 -8.01
N THR A 551 -13.83 -14.68 -6.89
CA THR A 551 -13.49 -13.25 -6.89
C THR A 551 -12.17 -13.02 -7.63
N ILE A 552 -12.14 -11.99 -8.48
CA ILE A 552 -10.96 -11.58 -9.22
C ILE A 552 -10.04 -10.75 -8.33
N TRP A 553 -8.77 -11.15 -8.26
CA TRP A 553 -7.73 -10.49 -7.49
C TRP A 553 -6.64 -9.92 -8.41
N LEU A 554 -6.55 -8.60 -8.47
CA LEU A 554 -5.66 -7.90 -9.42
C LEU A 554 -4.17 -8.13 -9.17
N TRP A 555 -3.77 -8.44 -7.93
CA TRP A 555 -2.36 -8.64 -7.58
C TRP A 555 -1.73 -9.87 -8.30
N ASN A 556 -2.54 -10.84 -8.71
CA ASN A 556 -2.10 -12.00 -9.49
C ASN A 556 -1.78 -11.66 -10.96
N ASN A 557 -2.25 -10.51 -11.48
CA ASN A 557 -2.09 -10.14 -12.88
C ASN A 557 -0.61 -10.08 -13.30
N GLY A 558 0.24 -9.48 -12.42
CA GLY A 558 1.68 -9.34 -12.71
C GLY A 558 2.35 -10.70 -12.93
N MET A 559 2.07 -11.67 -12.04
CA MET A 559 2.64 -13.02 -12.15
C MET A 559 2.11 -13.75 -13.38
N ALA A 560 0.81 -13.70 -13.65
CA ALA A 560 0.22 -14.34 -14.83
C ALA A 560 0.84 -13.80 -16.14
N MET A 561 0.99 -12.48 -16.25
CA MET A 561 1.65 -11.84 -17.40
C MET A 561 3.13 -12.23 -17.51
N GLN A 562 3.85 -12.29 -16.39
CA GLN A 562 5.25 -12.69 -16.37
C GLN A 562 5.40 -14.13 -16.90
N ARG A 563 4.57 -15.06 -16.42
CA ARG A 563 4.62 -16.46 -16.86
C ARG A 563 4.27 -16.62 -18.34
N MET A 564 3.35 -15.82 -18.87
CA MET A 564 3.07 -15.78 -20.32
C MET A 564 4.28 -15.29 -21.14
N ILE A 565 5.05 -14.34 -20.62
CA ILE A 565 6.26 -13.88 -21.32
C ILE A 565 7.36 -14.95 -21.26
N GLU A 566 7.48 -15.69 -20.16
CA GLU A 566 8.54 -16.67 -19.92
C GLU A 566 8.26 -18.01 -20.64
N ASN A 567 7.00 -18.45 -20.69
CA ASN A 567 6.61 -19.81 -21.07
C ASN A 567 5.57 -19.85 -22.21
N GLY A 568 4.98 -18.71 -22.61
CA GLY A 568 3.89 -18.62 -23.57
C GLY A 568 4.27 -18.53 -25.05
#